data_7c6536ee8f1b9cff5abacaf94ba2b04c
#
_entry.id   7c6536ee8f1b9cff5abacaf94ba2b04c
#
_cell.length_a   1.000
_cell.length_b   1.000
_cell.length_c   1.000
_cell.angle_alpha   90.00
_cell.angle_beta   90.00
_cell.angle_gamma   90.00
#
_symmetry.space_group_name_H-M   'P 1'
#
loop_
_entity.id
_entity.type
_entity.pdbx_description
1 polymer ?
#
loop_
_entity_poly.entity_id
_entity_poly.type
_entity_poly.pdbx_seq_one_letter_code
_entity_poly.pdbx_strand_id
1 'polypeptide(L)'
;VIDGRMYRLRPGEARDSSDSSYEEVTLPTLGSAATQRVWMCQTVESLVVQDFLNAPIIYDGSSARQAGALEVPRGKQMAYGNGRLWVAVNNTTLAAGDIRTSSPGSELVFTETNYLSGGGTFTFPEGITALGFIATTGTSDYGSLLVFGPNAVSTLRADITARDDWQSMPGFITSALRHGGTPGQTCLAEVNQDIYWRDSDGGIRSVRSSLADESGAGNTPISREVSRLTDYDTKDRLVDCPAVNFNNRLLVGSSPYINFYGRTAWKSLIALDFAPVSTMAGKSNPAYDGEWTGLGITHMFAGRINGKPRCFMVSCSDAGENSLWEILDDNSGEIADRTLDCTTDEQTLVDSRVTSYFETARRSFGALGTRKRLERIDAYVSGILGRVDMSIYWRADQNQKWRLADSMVFCAQVNDPEGTTPHVFRNLVAQHRSQVKTFTLAPSRDLISKYATHIGFEFQFRVVWTGHCEVTRIVAHASPLDESVYAHRVWDDSCVPEDVT
;
A
#
# COMPACT_ATOMS: atom_id res chain seq x y z
N VAL A 1 -3.07 -9.14 -17.78
CA VAL A 1 -3.91 -9.32 -18.98
C VAL A 1 -4.38 -7.94 -19.41
N ILE A 2 -4.16 -7.60 -20.67
CA ILE A 2 -4.55 -6.32 -21.26
C ILE A 2 -5.44 -6.65 -22.46
N ASP A 3 -6.64 -6.07 -22.52
CA ASP A 3 -7.61 -6.27 -23.61
C ASP A 3 -7.85 -7.73 -24.01
N GLY A 4 -7.99 -8.60 -23.00
CA GLY A 4 -8.21 -10.05 -23.20
C GLY A 4 -6.96 -10.83 -23.63
N ARG A 5 -5.80 -10.18 -23.74
CA ARG A 5 -4.54 -10.79 -24.10
C ARG A 5 -3.63 -10.90 -22.88
N MET A 6 -2.90 -11.97 -22.79
CA MET A 6 -1.90 -12.18 -21.73
C MET A 6 -0.53 -11.73 -22.23
N TYR A 7 0.16 -10.96 -21.41
CA TYR A 7 1.53 -10.51 -21.70
C TYR A 7 2.46 -10.98 -20.60
N ARG A 8 3.65 -11.40 -20.99
CA ARG A 8 4.76 -11.68 -20.08
C ARG A 8 5.71 -10.50 -20.09
N LEU A 9 6.03 -9.96 -18.91
CA LEU A 9 7.08 -8.96 -18.76
C LEU A 9 8.45 -9.64 -18.94
N ARG A 10 9.30 -9.08 -19.79
CA ARG A 10 10.71 -9.50 -19.95
C ARG A 10 11.62 -8.52 -19.19
N PRO A 11 11.99 -8.85 -17.95
CA PRO A 11 12.86 -7.98 -17.19
C PRO A 11 14.31 -8.22 -17.57
N GLY A 12 15.06 -7.14 -17.81
CA GLY A 12 16.51 -7.16 -17.95
C GLY A 12 17.05 -7.17 -19.38
N GLU A 13 16.21 -7.16 -20.39
CA GLU A 13 16.67 -6.77 -21.73
C GLU A 13 16.82 -5.25 -21.77
N ALA A 14 17.90 -4.79 -22.40
CA ALA A 14 18.16 -3.37 -22.53
C ALA A 14 16.91 -2.67 -23.06
N ARG A 15 16.59 -1.52 -22.49
CA ARG A 15 15.51 -0.64 -22.97
C ARG A 15 15.92 -0.06 -24.32
N ASP A 16 16.08 -0.92 -25.30
CA ASP A 16 16.29 -0.51 -26.68
C ASP A 16 14.93 -0.25 -27.30
N SER A 17 14.79 0.83 -27.99
CA SER A 17 13.55 1.35 -28.55
C SER A 17 12.84 0.40 -29.54
N SER A 18 13.50 -0.69 -29.91
CA SER A 18 13.00 -1.69 -30.85
C SER A 18 12.43 -2.96 -30.19
N ASP A 19 12.70 -3.21 -28.91
CA ASP A 19 12.22 -4.41 -28.21
C ASP A 19 11.14 -4.05 -27.20
N SER A 20 9.93 -4.55 -27.43
CA SER A 20 8.85 -4.44 -26.47
C SER A 20 9.23 -5.18 -25.19
N SER A 21 9.19 -4.47 -24.04
CA SER A 21 9.40 -5.08 -22.72
C SER A 21 8.35 -6.15 -22.38
N TYR A 22 7.43 -6.40 -23.29
CA TYR A 22 6.31 -7.31 -23.14
C TYR A 22 6.27 -8.29 -24.31
N GLU A 23 6.15 -9.56 -23.99
CA GLU A 23 5.87 -10.61 -24.95
C GLU A 23 4.41 -11.05 -24.82
N GLU A 24 3.66 -11.03 -25.92
CA GLU A 24 2.31 -11.59 -25.94
C GLU A 24 2.41 -13.11 -25.84
N VAL A 25 1.74 -13.68 -24.84
CA VAL A 25 1.58 -15.12 -24.71
C VAL A 25 0.41 -15.54 -25.61
N THR A 26 0.67 -16.35 -26.61
CA THR A 26 -0.38 -16.89 -27.48
C THR A 26 -1.37 -17.70 -26.65
N LEU A 27 -2.57 -17.17 -26.49
CA LEU A 27 -3.64 -17.82 -25.74
C LEU A 27 -4.63 -18.49 -26.70
N PRO A 28 -5.20 -19.65 -26.31
CA PRO A 28 -6.51 -20.03 -26.82
C PRO A 28 -7.48 -18.90 -26.45
N THR A 29 -8.34 -18.51 -27.35
CA THR A 29 -9.21 -17.33 -27.26
C THR A 29 -9.85 -17.19 -25.87
N LEU A 30 -9.39 -16.22 -25.08
CA LEU A 30 -10.21 -15.66 -24.01
C LEU A 30 -11.35 -14.94 -24.70
N GLY A 31 -12.59 -15.24 -24.35
CA GLY A 31 -13.72 -14.58 -24.94
C GLY A 31 -13.58 -13.06 -24.87
N SER A 32 -14.03 -12.38 -25.91
CA SER A 32 -13.87 -10.96 -26.21
C SER A 32 -14.50 -9.96 -25.25
N ALA A 33 -14.81 -10.34 -24.03
CA ALA A 33 -15.33 -9.41 -23.03
C ALA A 33 -14.18 -8.64 -22.38
N ALA A 34 -13.68 -7.65 -23.07
CA ALA A 34 -12.60 -6.72 -22.65
C ALA A 34 -12.83 -5.99 -21.30
N THR A 35 -13.92 -6.26 -20.62
CA THR A 35 -14.34 -5.51 -19.41
C THR A 35 -14.29 -6.34 -18.15
N GLN A 36 -13.81 -7.59 -18.19
CA GLN A 36 -13.94 -8.49 -17.06
C GLN A 36 -12.67 -8.57 -16.22
N ARG A 37 -12.91 -8.76 -14.94
CA ARG A 37 -11.86 -9.05 -13.98
C ARG A 37 -11.26 -10.43 -14.26
N VAL A 38 -9.95 -10.54 -14.13
CA VAL A 38 -9.19 -11.77 -14.24
C VAL A 38 -8.62 -12.13 -12.88
N TRP A 39 -8.75 -13.38 -12.49
CA TRP A 39 -8.11 -13.94 -11.30
C TRP A 39 -6.95 -14.83 -11.71
N MET A 40 -5.87 -14.78 -10.95
CA MET A 40 -4.66 -15.53 -11.20
C MET A 40 -4.23 -16.25 -9.92
N CYS A 41 -3.76 -17.47 -10.06
CA CYS A 41 -3.16 -18.23 -8.98
C CYS A 41 -1.97 -19.01 -9.49
N GLN A 42 -0.81 -18.84 -8.87
CA GLN A 42 0.37 -19.64 -9.14
C GLN A 42 0.27 -20.95 -8.37
N THR A 43 0.35 -22.07 -9.07
CA THR A 43 0.58 -23.41 -8.51
C THR A 43 2.08 -23.73 -8.52
N VAL A 44 2.46 -24.96 -8.29
CA VAL A 44 3.89 -25.33 -8.28
C VAL A 44 4.53 -25.15 -9.66
N GLU A 45 3.85 -25.58 -10.71
CA GLU A 45 4.42 -25.63 -12.08
C GLU A 45 3.66 -24.75 -13.08
N SER A 46 2.49 -24.24 -12.69
CA SER A 46 1.61 -23.54 -13.62
C SER A 46 0.98 -22.29 -13.01
N LEU A 47 0.67 -21.33 -13.85
CA LEU A 47 -0.19 -20.21 -13.53
C LEU A 47 -1.59 -20.49 -14.08
N VAL A 48 -2.58 -20.50 -13.19
CA VAL A 48 -3.99 -20.61 -13.56
C VAL A 48 -4.57 -19.20 -13.70
N VAL A 49 -5.21 -18.93 -14.84
CA VAL A 49 -5.82 -17.64 -15.18
C VAL A 49 -7.27 -17.88 -15.55
N GLN A 50 -8.20 -17.15 -14.94
CA GLN A 50 -9.62 -17.27 -15.24
C GLN A 50 -10.39 -15.97 -15.11
N ASP A 51 -11.49 -15.88 -15.88
CA ASP A 51 -12.39 -14.72 -15.95
C ASP A 51 -13.82 -15.05 -15.47
N PHE A 52 -14.04 -16.24 -14.92
CA PHE A 52 -15.33 -16.80 -14.52
C PHE A 52 -16.28 -17.18 -15.68
N LEU A 53 -16.10 -16.68 -16.87
CA LEU A 53 -16.98 -16.95 -18.01
C LEU A 53 -16.48 -18.10 -18.89
N ASN A 54 -15.19 -18.08 -19.18
CA ASN A 54 -14.55 -19.05 -20.06
C ASN A 54 -13.90 -20.19 -19.28
N ALA A 55 -13.49 -21.24 -19.97
CA ALA A 55 -12.66 -22.28 -19.35
C ALA A 55 -11.34 -21.67 -18.87
N PRO A 56 -10.87 -22.00 -17.66
CA PRO A 56 -9.61 -21.50 -17.14
C PRO A 56 -8.45 -21.78 -18.10
N ILE A 57 -7.49 -20.89 -18.12
CA ILE A 57 -6.25 -21.03 -18.86
C ILE A 57 -5.16 -21.51 -17.91
N ILE A 58 -4.40 -22.49 -18.33
CA ILE A 58 -3.25 -23.01 -17.63
C ILE A 58 -2.00 -22.64 -18.44
N TYR A 59 -1.09 -21.89 -17.82
CA TYR A 59 0.16 -21.46 -18.40
C TYR A 59 1.34 -22.08 -17.65
N ASP A 60 2.19 -22.82 -18.36
CA ASP A 60 3.34 -23.55 -17.81
C ASP A 60 4.66 -22.79 -17.85
N GLY A 61 4.64 -21.50 -18.19
CA GLY A 61 5.83 -20.67 -18.39
C GLY A 61 6.28 -20.57 -19.85
N SER A 62 5.85 -21.47 -20.70
CA SER A 62 6.18 -21.52 -22.14
C SER A 62 4.94 -21.50 -23.03
N SER A 63 3.92 -22.27 -22.69
CA SER A 63 2.70 -22.44 -23.45
C SER A 63 1.45 -22.26 -22.60
N ALA A 64 0.36 -21.86 -23.26
CA ALA A 64 -0.93 -21.70 -22.61
C ALA A 64 -1.97 -22.63 -23.25
N ARG A 65 -2.80 -23.25 -22.43
CA ARG A 65 -3.91 -24.12 -22.86
C ARG A 65 -5.16 -23.88 -22.02
N GLN A 66 -6.30 -24.30 -22.52
CA GLN A 66 -7.51 -24.32 -21.72
C GLN A 66 -7.55 -25.57 -20.80
N ALA A 67 -8.15 -25.40 -19.63
CA ALA A 67 -8.39 -26.51 -18.72
C ALA A 67 -9.36 -27.54 -19.32
N GLY A 68 -9.06 -28.82 -19.12
CA GLY A 68 -9.93 -29.94 -19.53
C GLY A 68 -11.13 -30.10 -18.58
N ALA A 69 -12.01 -31.04 -18.93
CA ALA A 69 -13.27 -31.26 -18.21
C ALA A 69 -13.12 -31.72 -16.75
N LEU A 70 -12.01 -32.36 -16.39
CA LEU A 70 -11.71 -32.83 -15.03
C LEU A 70 -10.60 -32.01 -14.37
N GLU A 71 -10.26 -30.90 -14.98
CA GLU A 71 -9.28 -29.96 -14.44
C GLU A 71 -9.99 -28.77 -13.80
N VAL A 72 -9.24 -27.72 -13.49
CA VAL A 72 -9.68 -26.51 -12.79
C VAL A 72 -11.07 -26.05 -13.26
N PRO A 73 -12.06 -26.02 -12.36
CA PRO A 73 -13.39 -25.54 -12.70
C PRO A 73 -13.40 -24.02 -12.90
N ARG A 74 -14.41 -23.53 -13.63
CA ARG A 74 -14.67 -22.08 -13.70
C ARG A 74 -14.95 -21.52 -12.32
N GLY A 75 -14.33 -20.42 -11.99
CA GLY A 75 -14.47 -19.80 -10.69
C GLY A 75 -13.93 -18.38 -10.66
N LYS A 76 -13.82 -17.85 -9.47
CA LYS A 76 -13.33 -16.50 -9.22
C LYS A 76 -12.03 -16.58 -8.41
N GLN A 77 -12.14 -16.42 -7.11
CA GLN A 77 -11.00 -16.41 -6.20
C GLN A 77 -10.34 -17.80 -6.18
N MET A 78 -9.03 -17.81 -6.14
CA MET A 78 -8.23 -19.02 -6.05
C MET A 78 -7.13 -18.85 -5.02
N ALA A 79 -6.75 -19.96 -4.39
CA ALA A 79 -5.57 -20.05 -3.53
C ALA A 79 -4.93 -21.43 -3.70
N TYR A 80 -3.60 -21.48 -3.68
CA TYR A 80 -2.86 -22.74 -3.70
C TYR A 80 -2.15 -22.95 -2.36
N GLY A 81 -2.32 -24.10 -1.77
CA GLY A 81 -1.66 -24.47 -0.52
C GLY A 81 -1.97 -25.90 -0.12
N ASN A 82 -1.09 -26.49 0.69
CA ASN A 82 -1.18 -27.88 1.16
C ASN A 82 -1.37 -28.90 0.02
N GLY A 83 -0.69 -28.65 -1.11
CA GLY A 83 -0.72 -29.53 -2.28
C GLY A 83 -2.01 -29.48 -3.09
N ARG A 84 -2.94 -28.57 -2.82
CA ARG A 84 -4.23 -28.43 -3.51
C ARG A 84 -4.45 -27.02 -4.02
N LEU A 85 -5.10 -26.93 -5.17
CA LEU A 85 -5.69 -25.68 -5.65
C LEU A 85 -7.13 -25.57 -5.13
N TRP A 86 -7.47 -24.43 -4.59
CA TRP A 86 -8.79 -24.10 -4.07
C TRP A 86 -9.43 -23.04 -4.96
N VAL A 87 -10.67 -23.27 -5.37
CA VAL A 87 -11.37 -22.41 -6.34
C VAL A 87 -12.77 -22.08 -5.83
N ALA A 88 -13.09 -20.82 -5.72
CA ALA A 88 -14.46 -20.36 -5.49
C ALA A 88 -15.26 -20.45 -6.80
N VAL A 89 -15.98 -21.56 -6.98
CA VAL A 89 -16.74 -21.83 -8.23
C VAL A 89 -17.98 -20.95 -8.38
N ASN A 90 -18.45 -20.40 -7.27
CA ASN A 90 -19.49 -19.36 -7.25
C ASN A 90 -19.35 -18.55 -5.96
N ASN A 91 -20.31 -17.68 -5.68
CA ASN A 91 -20.23 -16.79 -4.52
C ASN A 91 -20.26 -17.50 -3.17
N THR A 92 -20.71 -18.74 -3.10
CA THR A 92 -20.90 -19.49 -1.84
C THR A 92 -20.21 -20.86 -1.82
N THR A 93 -19.73 -21.35 -2.95
CA THR A 93 -19.20 -22.70 -3.07
C THR A 93 -17.71 -22.67 -3.38
N LEU A 94 -16.95 -23.36 -2.56
CA LEU A 94 -15.52 -23.59 -2.70
C LEU A 94 -15.28 -25.02 -3.17
N ALA A 95 -14.52 -25.24 -4.22
CA ALA A 95 -14.04 -26.53 -4.68
C ALA A 95 -12.57 -26.70 -4.32
N ALA A 96 -12.21 -27.91 -3.90
CA ALA A 96 -10.83 -28.31 -3.65
C ALA A 96 -10.34 -29.19 -4.80
N GLY A 97 -9.18 -28.90 -5.34
CA GLY A 97 -8.47 -29.79 -6.27
C GLY A 97 -7.94 -31.05 -5.60
N ASP A 98 -7.52 -31.98 -6.40
CA ASP A 98 -6.88 -33.19 -5.91
C ASP A 98 -5.53 -32.83 -5.26
N ILE A 99 -5.08 -33.70 -4.35
CA ILE A 99 -3.77 -33.52 -3.76
C ILE A 99 -2.69 -33.72 -4.83
N ARG A 100 -1.68 -32.87 -4.80
CA ARG A 100 -0.54 -33.03 -5.70
C ARG A 100 0.15 -34.37 -5.47
N THR A 101 0.26 -35.13 -6.55
CA THR A 101 1.08 -36.36 -6.63
C THR A 101 2.45 -36.00 -7.26
N SER A 102 3.30 -37.00 -7.46
CA SER A 102 4.58 -36.84 -8.15
C SER A 102 4.42 -36.52 -9.65
N SER A 103 3.23 -36.63 -10.22
CA SER A 103 2.98 -36.33 -11.64
C SER A 103 2.83 -34.83 -11.85
N PRO A 104 3.50 -34.25 -12.84
CA PRO A 104 3.34 -32.83 -13.20
C PRO A 104 1.88 -32.47 -13.50
N GLY A 105 1.40 -31.35 -12.97
CA GLY A 105 0.04 -30.86 -13.21
C GLY A 105 -1.06 -31.60 -12.45
N SER A 106 -0.71 -32.58 -11.59
CA SER A 106 -1.72 -33.30 -10.80
C SER A 106 -2.51 -32.40 -9.85
N GLU A 107 -1.94 -31.27 -9.42
CA GLU A 107 -2.59 -30.27 -8.59
C GLU A 107 -3.71 -29.49 -9.31
N LEU A 108 -3.78 -29.63 -10.64
CA LEU A 108 -4.81 -28.98 -11.47
C LEU A 108 -6.04 -29.87 -11.68
N VAL A 109 -6.02 -31.13 -11.19
CA VAL A 109 -7.08 -32.08 -11.35
C VAL A 109 -8.13 -31.96 -10.25
N PHE A 110 -9.42 -32.11 -10.60
CA PHE A 110 -10.56 -31.95 -9.70
C PHE A 110 -11.50 -33.13 -9.77
N THR A 111 -10.96 -34.37 -9.75
CA THR A 111 -11.76 -35.57 -9.78
C THR A 111 -12.43 -35.87 -8.44
N GLU A 112 -11.79 -35.50 -7.34
CA GLU A 112 -12.34 -35.67 -5.99
C GLU A 112 -13.59 -34.82 -5.73
N THR A 113 -13.79 -33.72 -6.48
CA THR A 113 -14.99 -32.90 -6.36
C THR A 113 -16.24 -33.56 -6.91
N ASN A 114 -16.08 -34.54 -7.80
CA ASN A 114 -17.20 -35.24 -8.47
C ASN A 114 -17.76 -36.41 -7.65
N TYR A 115 -17.26 -36.66 -6.45
CA TYR A 115 -17.78 -37.72 -5.60
C TYR A 115 -19.19 -37.41 -5.07
N LEU A 116 -20.06 -38.37 -5.14
CA LEU A 116 -21.46 -38.31 -4.69
C LEU A 116 -21.64 -37.96 -3.21
N SER A 117 -20.60 -38.13 -2.41
CA SER A 117 -20.57 -37.78 -0.99
C SER A 117 -20.31 -36.29 -0.70
N GLY A 118 -20.14 -35.46 -1.74
CA GLY A 118 -19.85 -34.00 -1.57
C GLY A 118 -18.45 -33.66 -1.03
N GLY A 119 -17.55 -34.63 -0.93
CA GLY A 119 -16.16 -34.38 -0.56
C GLY A 119 -15.45 -33.53 -1.60
N GLY A 120 -14.71 -32.54 -1.19
CA GLY A 120 -14.02 -31.61 -2.10
C GLY A 120 -14.84 -30.37 -2.50
N THR A 121 -16.09 -30.25 -2.04
CA THR A 121 -16.92 -29.06 -2.26
C THR A 121 -17.53 -28.61 -0.94
N PHE A 122 -17.35 -27.32 -0.62
CA PHE A 122 -17.77 -26.72 0.64
C PHE A 122 -18.65 -25.51 0.38
N THR A 123 -19.65 -25.30 1.26
CA THR A 123 -20.57 -24.17 1.16
C THR A 123 -20.34 -23.19 2.29
N PHE A 124 -20.21 -21.92 1.94
CA PHE A 124 -20.06 -20.80 2.86
C PHE A 124 -21.25 -19.86 2.68
N PRO A 125 -22.23 -19.88 3.60
CA PRO A 125 -23.49 -19.13 3.44
C PRO A 125 -23.29 -17.62 3.39
N GLU A 126 -22.26 -17.10 4.03
CA GLU A 126 -21.94 -15.68 4.03
C GLU A 126 -21.26 -15.19 2.74
N GLY A 127 -20.99 -16.07 1.82
CA GLY A 127 -20.30 -15.78 0.56
C GLY A 127 -18.78 -15.93 0.66
N ILE A 128 -18.15 -15.94 -0.51
CA ILE A 128 -16.69 -16.02 -0.67
C ILE A 128 -16.25 -14.80 -1.49
N THR A 129 -15.46 -13.93 -0.87
CA THR A 129 -14.89 -12.74 -1.50
C THR A 129 -13.39 -12.86 -1.70
N ALA A 130 -12.71 -13.63 -0.83
CA ALA A 130 -11.28 -13.86 -0.92
C ALA A 130 -10.86 -15.16 -0.24
N LEU A 131 -9.69 -15.65 -0.62
CA LEU A 131 -9.05 -16.85 -0.08
C LEU A 131 -7.61 -16.53 0.31
N GLY A 132 -7.14 -17.04 1.44
CA GLY A 132 -5.76 -16.89 1.87
C GLY A 132 -5.34 -17.99 2.81
N PHE A 133 -4.05 -18.34 2.80
CA PHE A 133 -3.48 -19.29 3.75
C PHE A 133 -2.77 -18.54 4.87
N ILE A 134 -3.00 -18.95 6.10
CA ILE A 134 -2.20 -18.48 7.23
C ILE A 134 -1.05 -19.45 7.46
N ALA A 135 0.18 -18.94 7.46
CA ALA A 135 1.34 -19.77 7.74
C ALA A 135 1.36 -20.19 9.21
N THR A 136 1.54 -21.48 9.46
CA THR A 136 1.75 -22.02 10.80
C THR A 136 3.23 -21.96 11.18
N THR A 137 3.52 -21.39 12.33
CA THR A 137 4.89 -21.34 12.86
C THR A 137 5.40 -22.76 13.16
N GLY A 138 6.49 -23.13 12.53
CA GLY A 138 7.24 -24.35 12.88
C GLY A 138 6.95 -25.58 12.00
N THR A 139 6.09 -25.48 11.00
CA THR A 139 5.89 -26.52 10.00
C THR A 139 6.21 -25.99 8.61
N SER A 140 6.72 -26.85 7.73
CA SER A 140 6.98 -26.49 6.33
C SER A 140 5.69 -26.37 5.51
N ASP A 141 4.55 -26.70 6.10
CA ASP A 141 3.25 -26.74 5.44
C ASP A 141 2.46 -25.46 5.71
N TYR A 142 1.68 -25.04 4.74
CA TYR A 142 0.68 -24.00 4.92
C TYR A 142 -0.33 -24.46 5.99
N GLY A 143 -0.76 -23.54 6.83
CA GLY A 143 -1.78 -23.79 7.84
C GLY A 143 -3.18 -23.89 7.27
N SER A 144 -4.15 -23.45 8.05
CA SER A 144 -5.55 -23.45 7.63
C SER A 144 -5.81 -22.46 6.50
N LEU A 145 -6.73 -22.83 5.61
CA LEU A 145 -7.27 -21.91 4.61
C LEU A 145 -8.26 -20.95 5.27
N LEU A 146 -8.06 -19.69 5.11
CA LEU A 146 -9.02 -18.66 5.47
C LEU A 146 -9.92 -18.34 4.28
N VAL A 147 -11.21 -18.44 4.51
CA VAL A 147 -12.26 -18.13 3.55
C VAL A 147 -12.93 -16.84 4.02
N PHE A 148 -12.68 -15.77 3.32
CA PHE A 148 -13.24 -14.46 3.62
C PHE A 148 -14.59 -14.31 2.91
N GLY A 149 -15.58 -13.87 3.65
CA GLY A 149 -16.82 -13.33 3.14
C GLY A 149 -16.85 -11.81 3.28
N PRO A 150 -17.94 -11.14 2.87
CA PRO A 150 -18.07 -9.69 3.00
C PRO A 150 -18.03 -9.21 4.45
N ASN A 151 -18.54 -10.01 5.41
CA ASN A 151 -18.66 -9.60 6.81
C ASN A 151 -18.02 -10.55 7.81
N ALA A 152 -17.56 -11.71 7.37
CA ALA A 152 -17.03 -12.75 8.25
C ALA A 152 -15.82 -13.44 7.62
N VAL A 153 -15.03 -14.10 8.47
CA VAL A 153 -13.93 -14.97 8.05
C VAL A 153 -14.14 -16.34 8.64
N SER A 154 -14.09 -17.34 7.81
CA SER A 154 -14.14 -18.76 8.20
C SER A 154 -12.77 -19.40 8.02
N THR A 155 -12.45 -20.37 8.88
CA THR A 155 -11.24 -21.18 8.78
C THR A 155 -11.63 -22.58 8.31
N LEU A 156 -10.92 -23.07 7.30
CA LEU A 156 -11.01 -24.44 6.84
C LEU A 156 -9.66 -25.12 7.10
N ARG A 157 -9.69 -26.26 7.76
CA ARG A 157 -8.48 -27.02 8.13
C ARG A 157 -7.89 -27.75 6.92
N ALA A 158 -7.27 -26.97 6.04
CA ALA A 158 -6.63 -27.45 4.83
C ALA A 158 -5.31 -28.20 5.09
N ASP A 159 -4.85 -28.22 6.33
CA ASP A 159 -3.70 -29.00 6.82
C ASP A 159 -3.97 -30.52 6.80
N ILE A 160 -5.23 -30.91 6.72
CA ILE A 160 -5.64 -32.32 6.64
C ILE A 160 -5.63 -32.76 5.19
N THR A 161 -4.70 -33.63 4.85
CA THR A 161 -4.49 -34.09 3.48
C THR A 161 -5.46 -35.20 3.07
N ALA A 162 -5.85 -36.07 4.02
CA ALA A 162 -6.76 -37.16 3.75
C ALA A 162 -8.20 -36.67 3.62
N ARG A 163 -8.74 -36.73 2.43
CA ARG A 163 -10.10 -36.29 2.13
C ARG A 163 -11.18 -37.01 2.94
N ASP A 164 -11.01 -38.32 3.17
CA ASP A 164 -11.98 -39.14 3.91
C ASP A 164 -12.16 -38.66 5.36
N ASP A 165 -11.16 -37.98 5.90
CA ASP A 165 -11.18 -37.43 7.26
C ASP A 165 -11.98 -36.12 7.33
N TRP A 166 -12.20 -35.40 6.24
CA TRP A 166 -12.82 -34.05 6.25
C TRP A 166 -14.25 -34.06 6.79
N GLN A 167 -15.03 -35.09 6.48
CA GLN A 167 -16.43 -35.19 6.94
C GLN A 167 -16.57 -35.65 8.39
N SER A 168 -15.60 -36.41 8.88
CA SER A 168 -15.61 -36.98 10.23
C SER A 168 -14.99 -36.04 11.28
N MET A 169 -14.27 -35.01 10.86
CA MET A 169 -13.54 -34.11 11.76
C MET A 169 -14.39 -32.99 12.33
N PRO A 170 -14.58 -32.98 13.65
CA PRO A 170 -15.21 -31.85 14.32
C PRO A 170 -14.39 -30.58 14.09
N GLY A 171 -15.05 -29.49 13.69
CA GLY A 171 -14.38 -28.20 13.49
C GLY A 171 -13.51 -28.12 12.23
N PHE A 172 -13.79 -28.95 11.22
CA PHE A 172 -13.13 -28.82 9.90
C PHE A 172 -13.39 -27.45 9.28
N ILE A 173 -14.60 -26.93 9.38
CA ILE A 173 -14.95 -25.54 9.06
C ILE A 173 -15.39 -24.87 10.35
N THR A 174 -14.76 -23.75 10.70
CA THR A 174 -15.12 -22.94 11.87
C THR A 174 -15.22 -21.48 11.46
N SER A 175 -16.13 -20.76 12.14
CA SER A 175 -16.15 -19.29 12.02
C SER A 175 -14.97 -18.74 12.83
N ALA A 176 -14.03 -18.11 12.16
CA ALA A 176 -12.86 -17.50 12.80
C ALA A 176 -13.19 -16.09 13.31
N LEU A 177 -13.86 -15.29 12.50
CA LEU A 177 -14.26 -13.91 12.85
C LEU A 177 -15.68 -13.68 12.35
N ARG A 178 -16.53 -13.11 13.21
CA ARG A 178 -17.94 -12.81 12.88
C ARG A 178 -18.15 -11.41 12.32
N HIS A 179 -17.14 -10.56 12.42
CA HIS A 179 -17.16 -9.19 11.93
C HIS A 179 -15.83 -8.87 11.29
N GLY A 180 -15.83 -8.07 10.22
CA GLY A 180 -14.61 -7.64 9.56
C GLY A 180 -14.16 -8.56 8.43
N GLY A 181 -15.06 -8.98 7.56
CA GLY A 181 -14.73 -9.63 6.29
C GLY A 181 -14.03 -8.70 5.32
N THR A 182 -13.76 -9.16 4.11
CA THR A 182 -13.13 -8.36 3.06
C THR A 182 -13.99 -8.24 1.82
N PRO A 183 -13.99 -7.10 1.13
CA PRO A 183 -14.77 -6.94 -0.09
C PRO A 183 -14.18 -7.68 -1.30
N GLY A 184 -12.89 -8.01 -1.31
CA GLY A 184 -12.30 -8.68 -2.48
C GLY A 184 -10.90 -9.25 -2.27
N GLN A 185 -10.49 -10.10 -3.19
CA GLN A 185 -9.19 -10.82 -3.15
C GLN A 185 -7.98 -9.89 -3.18
N THR A 186 -8.05 -8.80 -3.95
CA THR A 186 -6.95 -7.83 -4.06
C THR A 186 -6.72 -7.03 -2.79
N CYS A 187 -7.69 -7.06 -1.86
CA CYS A 187 -7.60 -6.39 -0.57
C CYS A 187 -6.73 -7.11 0.45
N LEU A 188 -6.22 -8.31 0.12
CA LEU A 188 -5.40 -9.15 0.98
C LEU A 188 -3.93 -9.03 0.64
N ALA A 189 -3.08 -8.99 1.68
CA ALA A 189 -1.64 -9.17 1.54
C ALA A 189 -1.09 -9.96 2.73
N GLU A 190 -0.15 -10.85 2.47
CA GLU A 190 0.59 -11.56 3.50
C GLU A 190 1.84 -10.77 3.88
N VAL A 191 2.02 -10.49 5.17
CA VAL A 191 3.21 -9.83 5.73
C VAL A 191 3.63 -10.59 6.99
N ASN A 192 4.88 -11.04 7.05
CA ASN A 192 5.44 -11.73 8.23
C ASN A 192 4.58 -12.91 8.72
N GLN A 193 4.12 -13.75 7.78
CA GLN A 193 3.28 -14.91 8.08
C GLN A 193 1.91 -14.56 8.70
N ASP A 194 1.46 -13.35 8.56
CA ASP A 194 0.11 -12.92 8.93
C ASP A 194 -0.60 -12.36 7.70
N ILE A 195 -1.91 -12.49 7.65
CA ILE A 195 -2.73 -11.92 6.58
C ILE A 195 -3.30 -10.60 7.06
N TYR A 196 -3.01 -9.57 6.28
CA TYR A 196 -3.58 -8.24 6.44
C TYR A 196 -4.60 -8.01 5.34
N TRP A 197 -5.69 -7.34 5.68
CA TRP A 197 -6.72 -7.03 4.70
C TRP A 197 -7.39 -5.70 4.97
N ARG A 198 -7.92 -5.13 3.91
CA ARG A 198 -8.87 -4.04 4.03
C ARG A 198 -10.26 -4.61 4.26
N ASP A 199 -10.91 -4.24 5.34
CA ASP A 199 -12.25 -4.73 5.64
C ASP A 199 -13.33 -3.98 4.86
N SER A 200 -14.55 -4.50 4.89
CA SER A 200 -15.69 -3.90 4.21
C SER A 200 -16.11 -2.54 4.80
N ASP A 201 -15.67 -2.22 6.00
CA ASP A 201 -15.87 -0.92 6.65
C ASP A 201 -14.78 0.10 6.33
N GLY A 202 -13.73 -0.33 5.63
CA GLY A 202 -12.61 0.50 5.19
C GLY A 202 -11.39 0.45 6.12
N GLY A 203 -11.48 -0.23 7.27
CA GLY A 203 -10.34 -0.42 8.16
C GLY A 203 -9.30 -1.40 7.60
N ILE A 204 -8.07 -1.34 8.10
CA ILE A 204 -7.05 -2.35 7.84
C ILE A 204 -6.96 -3.25 9.06
N ARG A 205 -7.03 -4.56 8.85
CA ARG A 205 -7.02 -5.57 9.91
C ARG A 205 -5.93 -6.60 9.69
N SER A 206 -5.59 -7.33 10.74
CA SER A 206 -4.67 -8.46 10.77
C SER A 206 -5.39 -9.66 11.35
N VAL A 207 -5.17 -10.85 10.78
CA VAL A 207 -5.78 -12.09 11.29
C VAL A 207 -5.33 -12.36 12.71
N ARG A 208 -4.03 -12.32 12.97
CA ARG A 208 -3.48 -12.59 14.31
C ARG A 208 -3.97 -11.61 15.35
N SER A 209 -3.97 -10.32 15.02
CA SER A 209 -4.48 -9.30 15.94
C SER A 209 -5.96 -9.48 16.21
N SER A 210 -6.77 -9.73 15.18
CA SER A 210 -8.20 -9.93 15.32
C SER A 210 -8.56 -11.17 16.13
N LEU A 211 -7.86 -12.29 15.93
CA LEU A 211 -8.05 -13.50 16.74
C LEU A 211 -7.61 -13.33 18.19
N ALA A 212 -6.55 -12.58 18.44
CA ALA A 212 -6.11 -12.27 19.81
C ALA A 212 -7.09 -11.34 20.55
N ASP A 213 -7.75 -10.44 19.83
CA ASP A 213 -8.70 -9.49 20.41
C ASP A 213 -10.13 -10.05 20.54
N GLU A 214 -10.42 -11.22 19.96
CA GLU A 214 -11.76 -11.85 20.04
C GLU A 214 -12.17 -12.21 21.49
N SER A 215 -11.17 -12.42 22.36
CA SER A 215 -11.38 -12.61 23.80
C SER A 215 -11.52 -11.28 24.58
N GLY A 216 -11.22 -10.16 23.97
CA GLY A 216 -11.27 -8.81 24.51
C GLY A 216 -12.26 -7.94 23.74
N ALA A 217 -12.92 -7.01 24.36
CA ALA A 217 -14.08 -6.25 23.88
C ALA A 217 -13.85 -5.36 22.62
N GLY A 218 -12.96 -5.68 21.71
CA GLY A 218 -12.76 -4.81 20.57
C GLY A 218 -11.90 -5.37 19.45
N ASN A 219 -12.55 -5.85 18.41
CA ASN A 219 -11.95 -6.08 17.09
C ASN A 219 -11.58 -4.72 16.45
N THR A 220 -10.54 -4.09 16.98
CA THR A 220 -10.13 -2.75 16.56
C THR A 220 -9.20 -2.84 15.35
N PRO A 221 -9.50 -2.14 14.24
CA PRO A 221 -8.59 -2.07 13.10
C PRO A 221 -7.22 -1.54 13.51
N ILE A 222 -6.15 -2.11 12.94
CA ILE A 222 -4.78 -1.60 13.13
C ILE A 222 -4.61 -0.19 12.54
N SER A 223 -5.47 0.18 11.59
CA SER A 223 -5.50 1.49 10.94
C SER A 223 -6.17 2.59 11.76
N ARG A 224 -6.51 2.35 13.03
CA ARG A 224 -7.19 3.33 13.88
C ARG A 224 -6.48 4.70 13.93
N GLU A 225 -5.16 4.70 13.92
CA GLU A 225 -4.37 5.94 13.99
C GLU A 225 -4.48 6.78 12.71
N VAL A 226 -4.74 6.14 11.58
CA VAL A 226 -4.90 6.76 10.26
C VAL A 226 -6.32 6.65 9.73
N SER A 227 -7.29 6.43 10.60
CA SER A 227 -8.70 6.29 10.22
C SER A 227 -9.21 7.44 9.35
N ARG A 228 -8.65 8.66 9.53
CA ARG A 228 -8.96 9.81 8.68
C ARG A 228 -8.66 9.60 7.19
N LEU A 229 -7.72 8.73 6.86
CA LEU A 229 -7.40 8.40 5.46
C LEU A 229 -8.33 7.33 4.88
N THR A 230 -8.95 6.53 5.75
CA THR A 230 -9.76 5.38 5.36
C THR A 230 -11.26 5.59 5.54
N ASP A 231 -11.68 6.43 6.50
CA ASP A 231 -13.09 6.63 6.88
C ASP A 231 -13.91 7.33 5.78
N TYR A 232 -13.25 8.12 4.93
CA TYR A 232 -13.90 8.84 3.82
C TYR A 232 -13.99 8.01 2.54
N ASP A 233 -13.41 6.82 2.51
CA ASP A 233 -13.44 5.97 1.34
C ASP A 233 -14.85 5.43 1.09
N THR A 234 -15.27 5.47 -0.18
CA THR A 234 -16.57 4.94 -0.60
C THR A 234 -16.56 3.42 -0.50
N LYS A 235 -17.31 2.85 0.43
CA LYS A 235 -17.31 1.42 0.77
C LYS A 235 -17.62 0.51 -0.43
N ASP A 236 -18.54 0.92 -1.28
CA ASP A 236 -18.93 0.15 -2.48
C ASP A 236 -17.78 -0.02 -3.49
N ARG A 237 -16.71 0.78 -3.35
CA ARG A 237 -15.55 0.76 -4.24
C ARG A 237 -14.37 -0.04 -3.69
N LEU A 238 -14.47 -0.53 -2.48
CA LEU A 238 -13.37 -1.25 -1.83
C LEU A 238 -13.08 -2.63 -2.46
N VAL A 239 -13.98 -3.18 -3.26
CA VAL A 239 -13.87 -4.53 -3.86
C VAL A 239 -12.56 -4.76 -4.60
N ASP A 240 -12.04 -3.73 -5.25
CA ASP A 240 -10.81 -3.78 -6.04
C ASP A 240 -9.63 -3.07 -5.36
N CYS A 241 -9.70 -2.87 -4.05
CA CYS A 241 -8.63 -2.21 -3.31
C CYS A 241 -7.31 -3.00 -3.47
N PRO A 242 -6.28 -2.38 -4.04
CA PRO A 242 -4.99 -3.05 -4.18
C PRO A 242 -4.29 -3.08 -2.83
N ALA A 243 -3.76 -4.26 -2.47
CA ALA A 243 -2.90 -4.46 -1.32
C ALA A 243 -1.71 -5.31 -1.72
N VAL A 244 -0.51 -4.94 -1.32
CA VAL A 244 0.71 -5.69 -1.62
C VAL A 244 1.71 -5.57 -0.49
N ASN A 245 2.47 -6.65 -0.26
CA ASN A 245 3.63 -6.64 0.62
C ASN A 245 4.90 -6.48 -0.21
N PHE A 246 5.72 -5.50 0.14
CA PHE A 246 7.04 -5.35 -0.42
C PHE A 246 8.01 -4.75 0.62
N ASN A 247 9.20 -5.34 0.74
CA ASN A 247 10.24 -4.92 1.69
C ASN A 247 9.72 -4.75 3.12
N ASN A 248 8.92 -5.72 3.58
CA ASN A 248 8.28 -5.69 4.90
C ASN A 248 7.33 -4.48 5.13
N ARG A 249 6.84 -3.89 4.04
CA ARG A 249 5.82 -2.84 4.03
C ARG A 249 4.53 -3.36 3.42
N LEU A 250 3.44 -3.09 4.08
CA LEU A 250 2.10 -3.27 3.52
C LEU A 250 1.67 -1.97 2.84
N LEU A 251 1.46 -2.03 1.53
CA LEU A 251 0.92 -0.94 0.74
C LEU A 251 -0.55 -1.21 0.45
N VAL A 252 -1.42 -0.27 0.77
CA VAL A 252 -2.88 -0.41 0.60
C VAL A 252 -3.45 0.82 -0.08
N GLY A 253 -4.28 0.62 -1.10
CA GLY A 253 -4.96 1.72 -1.79
C GLY A 253 -5.90 2.50 -0.88
N SER A 254 -5.95 3.81 -1.05
CA SER A 254 -6.91 4.71 -0.42
C SER A 254 -7.42 5.77 -1.40
N SER A 255 -8.48 6.48 -1.03
CA SER A 255 -9.11 7.52 -1.85
C SER A 255 -9.58 7.00 -3.22
N PRO A 256 -10.55 6.05 -3.26
CA PRO A 256 -11.04 5.47 -4.50
C PRO A 256 -11.84 6.47 -5.33
N TYR A 257 -11.69 6.41 -6.64
CA TYR A 257 -12.46 7.19 -7.61
C TYR A 257 -12.79 6.36 -8.85
N ILE A 258 -13.64 6.87 -9.72
CA ILE A 258 -13.91 6.25 -11.02
C ILE A 258 -12.97 6.87 -12.05
N ASN A 259 -12.15 6.04 -12.68
CA ASN A 259 -11.23 6.47 -13.72
C ASN A 259 -11.93 6.69 -15.07
N PHE A 260 -11.16 7.08 -16.08
CA PHE A 260 -11.63 7.32 -17.43
C PHE A 260 -12.42 6.13 -18.03
N TYR A 261 -12.05 4.90 -17.68
CA TYR A 261 -12.72 3.68 -18.18
C TYR A 261 -13.94 3.25 -17.36
N GLY A 262 -14.38 4.06 -16.39
CA GLY A 262 -15.50 3.72 -15.52
C GLY A 262 -15.16 2.64 -14.47
N ARG A 263 -13.88 2.38 -14.22
CA ARG A 263 -13.39 1.42 -13.22
C ARG A 263 -12.90 2.14 -11.97
N THR A 264 -12.93 1.43 -10.86
CA THR A 264 -12.33 1.93 -9.63
C THR A 264 -10.81 2.03 -9.77
N ALA A 265 -10.27 3.18 -9.43
CA ALA A 265 -8.86 3.45 -9.28
C ALA A 265 -8.62 4.19 -7.95
N TRP A 266 -7.37 4.27 -7.52
CA TRP A 266 -6.99 4.76 -6.20
C TRP A 266 -6.02 5.93 -6.33
N LYS A 267 -6.36 7.07 -5.72
CA LYS A 267 -5.53 8.29 -5.81
C LYS A 267 -4.31 8.24 -4.92
N SER A 268 -4.33 7.39 -3.91
CA SER A 268 -3.26 7.31 -2.92
C SER A 268 -3.02 5.89 -2.42
N LEU A 269 -1.85 5.71 -1.82
CA LEU A 269 -1.43 4.52 -1.08
C LEU A 269 -1.15 4.89 0.36
N ILE A 270 -1.59 4.06 1.29
CA ILE A 270 -1.17 4.06 2.69
C ILE A 270 -0.07 3.01 2.83
N ALA A 271 1.07 3.40 3.38
CA ALA A 271 2.19 2.51 3.64
C ALA A 271 2.31 2.24 5.16
N LEU A 272 2.34 0.97 5.52
CA LEU A 272 2.59 0.49 6.87
C LEU A 272 3.93 -0.26 6.87
N ASP A 273 4.90 0.23 7.64
CA ASP A 273 6.22 -0.38 7.78
C ASP A 273 6.28 -1.28 9.02
N PHE A 274 6.68 -2.53 8.82
CA PHE A 274 6.85 -3.53 9.88
C PHE A 274 8.29 -3.68 10.35
N ALA A 275 9.25 -2.99 9.73
CA ALA A 275 10.65 -3.05 10.13
C ALA A 275 10.90 -2.45 11.54
N PRO A 276 10.34 -1.27 11.88
CA PRO A 276 10.49 -0.70 13.22
C PRO A 276 9.45 -1.23 14.19
N VAL A 277 9.30 -2.56 14.30
CA VAL A 277 8.34 -3.16 15.23
C VAL A 277 8.64 -2.72 16.67
N SER A 278 7.86 -1.75 17.13
CA SER A 278 7.86 -1.37 18.52
C SER A 278 7.21 -2.49 19.35
N THR A 279 8.00 -3.17 20.15
CA THR A 279 7.53 -4.18 21.12
C THR A 279 6.81 -3.57 22.33
N MET A 280 6.26 -2.35 22.19
CA MET A 280 5.46 -1.76 23.24
C MET A 280 4.24 -2.62 23.52
N ALA A 281 4.17 -3.14 24.72
CA ALA A 281 3.03 -3.90 25.27
C ALA A 281 2.70 -5.23 24.58
N GLY A 282 3.67 -5.92 23.97
CA GLY A 282 3.44 -7.26 23.40
C GLY A 282 2.58 -7.27 22.12
N LYS A 283 2.21 -6.12 21.56
CA LYS A 283 1.54 -5.98 20.27
C LYS A 283 2.50 -5.39 19.26
N SER A 284 2.68 -6.08 18.16
CA SER A 284 3.44 -5.61 17.01
C SER A 284 2.56 -4.65 16.21
N ASN A 285 2.67 -3.35 16.48
CA ASN A 285 2.00 -2.35 15.66
C ASN A 285 2.98 -1.86 14.58
N PRO A 286 2.63 -1.90 13.31
CA PRO A 286 3.43 -1.31 12.26
C PRO A 286 3.51 0.20 12.43
N ALA A 287 4.60 0.80 11.97
CA ALA A 287 4.70 2.24 11.84
C ALA A 287 4.01 2.70 10.55
N TYR A 288 3.37 3.86 10.58
CA TYR A 288 2.87 4.48 9.35
C TYR A 288 4.00 5.24 8.67
N ASP A 289 4.32 4.82 7.45
CA ASP A 289 5.35 5.44 6.60
C ASP A 289 4.77 6.56 5.72
N GLY A 290 3.48 6.83 5.88
CA GLY A 290 2.79 7.94 5.24
C GLY A 290 1.77 7.53 4.19
N GLU A 291 1.27 8.54 3.48
CA GLU A 291 0.37 8.44 2.35
C GLU A 291 1.05 8.99 1.10
N TRP A 292 1.06 8.21 0.02
CA TRP A 292 1.56 8.62 -1.29
C TRP A 292 0.39 9.01 -2.16
N THR A 293 0.38 10.24 -2.64
CA THR A 293 -0.74 10.83 -3.38
C THR A 293 -0.37 11.13 -4.83
N GLY A 294 -1.38 11.43 -5.64
CA GLY A 294 -1.18 11.80 -7.04
C GLY A 294 -1.07 10.61 -8.00
N LEU A 295 -1.44 9.43 -7.53
CA LEU A 295 -1.42 8.18 -8.27
C LEU A 295 -2.81 7.89 -8.86
N GLY A 296 -2.87 7.08 -9.89
CA GLY A 296 -4.12 6.58 -10.45
C GLY A 296 -4.13 5.06 -10.46
N ILE A 297 -3.93 4.44 -9.28
CA ILE A 297 -3.59 3.03 -9.15
C ILE A 297 -4.80 2.17 -9.48
N THR A 298 -4.61 1.20 -10.35
CA THR A 298 -5.61 0.18 -10.66
C THR A 298 -5.23 -1.19 -10.10
N HIS A 299 -3.94 -1.52 -10.14
CA HIS A 299 -3.41 -2.80 -9.64
C HIS A 299 -2.01 -2.63 -9.07
N MET A 300 -1.66 -3.48 -8.11
CA MET A 300 -0.30 -3.64 -7.60
C MET A 300 0.07 -5.12 -7.52
N PHE A 301 1.34 -5.41 -7.73
CA PHE A 301 1.89 -6.75 -7.54
C PHE A 301 3.38 -6.68 -7.23
N ALA A 302 3.83 -7.65 -6.46
CA ALA A 302 5.24 -7.83 -6.15
C ALA A 302 5.68 -9.23 -6.57
N GLY A 303 6.94 -9.37 -6.95
CA GLY A 303 7.49 -10.63 -7.38
C GLY A 303 9.01 -10.62 -7.40
N ARG A 304 9.62 -11.76 -7.66
CA ARG A 304 11.06 -11.88 -7.86
C ARG A 304 11.35 -11.92 -9.35
N ILE A 305 12.14 -10.99 -9.82
CA ILE A 305 12.56 -10.90 -11.22
C ILE A 305 14.09 -10.92 -11.26
N ASN A 306 14.68 -11.87 -11.97
CA ASN A 306 16.13 -12.08 -11.99
C ASN A 306 16.75 -12.22 -10.59
N GLY A 307 16.04 -12.91 -9.69
CA GLY A 307 16.47 -13.13 -8.31
C GLY A 307 16.29 -11.93 -7.36
N LYS A 308 15.91 -10.76 -7.86
CA LYS A 308 15.65 -9.56 -7.06
C LYS A 308 14.17 -9.38 -6.78
N PRO A 309 13.77 -9.04 -5.56
CA PRO A 309 12.39 -8.63 -5.27
C PRO A 309 12.11 -7.29 -5.96
N ARG A 310 10.96 -7.16 -6.60
CA ARG A 310 10.51 -5.95 -7.29
C ARG A 310 9.02 -5.74 -7.03
N CYS A 311 8.59 -4.50 -6.98
CA CYS A 311 7.19 -4.13 -6.81
C CYS A 311 6.74 -3.24 -7.96
N PHE A 312 5.56 -3.54 -8.48
CA PHE A 312 5.00 -2.84 -9.63
C PHE A 312 3.60 -2.34 -9.33
N MET A 313 3.28 -1.24 -9.97
CA MET A 313 1.99 -0.57 -9.90
C MET A 313 1.51 -0.28 -11.33
N VAL A 314 0.26 -0.61 -11.63
CA VAL A 314 -0.41 -0.16 -12.85
C VAL A 314 -1.18 1.10 -12.51
N SER A 315 -0.86 2.18 -13.18
CA SER A 315 -1.53 3.47 -13.02
C SER A 315 -2.32 3.83 -14.27
N CYS A 316 -3.44 4.51 -14.08
CA CYS A 316 -4.24 5.07 -15.15
C CYS A 316 -4.31 6.60 -14.97
N SER A 317 -3.88 7.36 -15.96
CA SER A 317 -3.98 8.81 -15.95
C SER A 317 -5.43 9.28 -16.12
N ASP A 318 -5.71 10.55 -15.84
CA ASP A 318 -7.03 11.15 -16.08
C ASP A 318 -7.37 11.19 -17.58
N ALA A 319 -6.37 11.13 -18.46
CA ALA A 319 -6.55 11.03 -19.91
C ALA A 319 -6.82 9.59 -20.40
N GLY A 320 -6.78 8.60 -19.52
CA GLY A 320 -7.00 7.19 -19.84
C GLY A 320 -5.73 6.44 -20.28
N GLU A 321 -4.55 7.00 -20.09
CA GLU A 321 -3.30 6.33 -20.41
C GLU A 321 -2.92 5.39 -19.27
N ASN A 322 -2.65 4.13 -19.58
CA ASN A 322 -2.17 3.15 -18.62
C ASN A 322 -0.65 3.08 -18.67
N SER A 323 -0.04 3.13 -17.51
CA SER A 323 1.42 3.01 -17.34
C SER A 323 1.76 1.97 -16.28
N LEU A 324 2.88 1.30 -16.46
CA LEU A 324 3.45 0.40 -15.47
C LEU A 324 4.65 1.07 -14.81
N TRP A 325 4.59 1.20 -13.50
CA TRP A 325 5.65 1.77 -12.68
C TRP A 325 6.27 0.69 -11.83
N GLU A 326 7.59 0.70 -11.73
CA GLU A 326 8.30 0.05 -10.65
C GLU A 326 8.39 1.02 -9.47
N ILE A 327 8.01 0.55 -8.29
CA ILE A 327 7.98 1.36 -7.07
C ILE A 327 8.89 0.75 -6.01
N LEU A 328 9.41 1.58 -5.10
CA LEU A 328 10.27 1.16 -3.98
C LEU A 328 11.54 0.43 -4.43
N ASP A 329 12.15 0.81 -5.54
CA ASP A 329 13.46 0.30 -5.92
C ASP A 329 14.57 0.98 -5.10
N ASP A 330 14.85 0.42 -3.93
CA ASP A 330 15.90 0.92 -3.01
C ASP A 330 17.32 0.86 -3.64
N ASN A 331 17.47 0.15 -4.75
CA ASN A 331 18.76 -0.06 -5.42
C ASN A 331 18.98 0.84 -6.63
N SER A 332 17.95 1.58 -7.06
CA SER A 332 18.07 2.39 -8.28
C SER A 332 19.04 3.56 -8.10
N GLY A 333 19.20 4.06 -6.87
CA GLY A 333 19.92 5.31 -6.61
C GLY A 333 19.27 6.51 -7.30
N GLU A 334 18.06 6.36 -7.77
CA GLU A 334 17.27 7.39 -8.42
C GLU A 334 16.77 8.40 -7.37
N ILE A 335 16.81 9.65 -7.73
CA ILE A 335 16.44 10.76 -6.82
C ILE A 335 15.12 11.42 -7.22
N ALA A 336 14.50 10.92 -8.28
CA ALA A 336 13.28 11.45 -8.87
C ALA A 336 12.47 10.33 -9.50
N ASP A 337 11.18 10.55 -9.65
CA ASP A 337 10.34 9.71 -10.49
C ASP A 337 10.78 9.87 -11.94
N ARG A 338 10.98 8.76 -12.63
CA ARG A 338 11.43 8.75 -14.01
C ARG A 338 10.37 8.19 -14.93
N THR A 339 10.01 8.96 -15.94
CA THR A 339 9.07 8.55 -16.99
C THR A 339 9.75 8.56 -18.35
N LEU A 340 9.23 7.75 -19.26
CA LEU A 340 9.60 7.80 -20.65
C LEU A 340 8.63 8.75 -21.37
N ASP A 341 9.15 9.85 -21.90
CA ASP A 341 8.37 10.72 -22.78
C ASP A 341 8.31 10.10 -24.17
N CYS A 342 7.13 9.59 -24.52
CA CYS A 342 6.85 8.99 -25.83
C CYS A 342 6.22 9.98 -26.81
N THR A 343 6.15 11.27 -26.46
CA THR A 343 5.54 12.29 -27.34
C THR A 343 6.49 12.73 -28.45
N THR A 344 7.77 12.45 -28.32
CA THR A 344 8.81 12.74 -29.32
C THR A 344 9.31 11.44 -29.96
N ASP A 345 9.75 11.51 -31.22
CA ASP A 345 10.36 10.36 -31.89
C ASP A 345 11.66 9.89 -31.18
N GLU A 346 12.28 10.77 -30.42
CA GLU A 346 13.37 10.44 -29.50
C GLU A 346 12.75 10.22 -28.11
N GLN A 347 12.69 8.95 -27.68
CA GLN A 347 12.25 8.59 -26.34
C GLN A 347 13.21 9.18 -25.29
N THR A 348 12.80 10.27 -24.66
CA THR A 348 13.59 10.93 -23.63
C THR A 348 13.11 10.54 -22.24
N LEU A 349 14.04 10.30 -21.33
CA LEU A 349 13.72 10.08 -19.91
C LEU A 349 13.49 11.44 -19.26
N VAL A 350 12.33 11.60 -18.65
CA VAL A 350 11.96 12.81 -17.89
C VAL A 350 11.99 12.51 -16.42
N ASP A 351 12.76 13.26 -15.65
CA ASP A 351 12.87 13.16 -14.21
C ASP A 351 11.98 14.19 -13.53
N SER A 352 11.11 13.74 -12.64
CA SER A 352 10.24 14.58 -11.82
C SER A 352 10.59 14.44 -10.35
N ARG A 353 11.03 15.54 -9.72
CA ARG A 353 11.35 15.54 -8.29
C ARG A 353 10.07 15.46 -7.46
N VAL A 354 10.05 14.51 -6.54
CA VAL A 354 8.90 14.27 -5.66
C VAL A 354 8.84 15.31 -4.57
N THR A 355 7.65 15.81 -4.30
CA THR A 355 7.37 16.68 -3.15
C THR A 355 6.74 15.85 -2.03
N SER A 356 7.37 15.87 -0.88
CA SER A 356 6.93 15.19 0.33
C SER A 356 6.60 16.18 1.42
N TYR A 357 5.71 15.82 2.33
CA TYR A 357 5.43 16.64 3.51
C TYR A 357 5.00 15.78 4.70
N PHE A 358 5.18 16.31 5.89
CA PHE A 358 4.56 15.79 7.09
C PHE A 358 4.05 16.92 7.98
N GLU A 359 3.09 16.57 8.84
CA GLU A 359 2.56 17.46 9.88
C GLU A 359 2.79 16.81 11.26
N THR A 360 3.29 17.61 12.19
CA THR A 360 3.44 17.14 13.57
C THR A 360 2.09 17.15 14.30
N ALA A 361 1.97 16.37 15.37
CA ALA A 361 0.94 16.64 16.36
C ALA A 361 1.17 18.02 17.02
N ARG A 362 0.13 18.57 17.64
CA ARG A 362 0.26 19.81 18.44
C ARG A 362 1.19 19.58 19.62
N ARG A 363 2.08 20.53 19.87
CA ARG A 363 3.09 20.46 20.92
C ARG A 363 2.95 21.62 21.89
N SER A 364 2.75 21.31 23.15
CA SER A 364 2.60 22.28 24.25
C SER A 364 3.93 22.62 24.94
N PHE A 365 5.04 22.00 24.54
CA PHE A 365 6.36 22.17 25.15
C PHE A 365 6.37 21.98 26.68
N GLY A 366 5.60 21.01 27.16
CA GLY A 366 5.56 20.63 28.59
C GLY A 366 4.70 21.50 29.49
N ALA A 367 4.16 22.63 29.02
CA ALA A 367 3.33 23.53 29.84
C ALA A 367 2.05 23.91 29.07
N LEU A 368 0.94 23.25 29.38
CA LEU A 368 -0.34 23.42 28.68
C LEU A 368 -0.97 24.79 28.93
N GLY A 369 -0.87 25.34 30.13
CA GLY A 369 -1.55 26.59 30.51
C GLY A 369 -0.74 27.88 30.26
N THR A 370 0.50 27.79 29.76
CA THR A 370 1.37 28.96 29.60
C THR A 370 1.53 29.30 28.13
N ARG A 371 1.32 30.59 27.79
CA ARG A 371 1.63 31.06 26.43
C ARG A 371 3.12 31.10 26.19
N LYS A 372 3.52 30.74 24.98
CA LYS A 372 4.91 30.65 24.56
C LYS A 372 5.13 31.43 23.29
N ARG A 373 6.33 31.92 23.14
CA ARG A 373 6.82 32.54 21.89
C ARG A 373 7.68 31.50 21.18
N LEU A 374 7.31 31.17 19.95
CA LEU A 374 8.14 30.37 19.08
C LEU A 374 9.28 31.21 18.53
N GLU A 375 10.53 30.81 18.71
CA GLU A 375 11.70 31.62 18.38
C GLU A 375 12.42 31.10 17.14
N ARG A 376 12.66 29.81 17.10
CA ARG A 376 13.37 29.19 15.99
C ARG A 376 12.97 27.72 15.82
N ILE A 377 13.25 27.20 14.64
CA ILE A 377 13.08 25.79 14.29
C ILE A 377 14.37 25.31 13.65
N ASP A 378 14.94 24.23 14.16
CA ASP A 378 16.12 23.59 13.59
C ASP A 378 15.68 22.30 12.86
N ALA A 379 16.02 22.20 11.57
CA ALA A 379 15.79 21.01 10.77
C ALA A 379 17.09 20.24 10.57
N TYR A 380 17.07 18.97 10.96
CA TYR A 380 18.16 18.03 10.77
C TYR A 380 17.81 17.11 9.60
N VAL A 381 18.61 17.14 8.57
CA VAL A 381 18.38 16.43 7.31
C VAL A 381 19.59 15.57 7.00
N SER A 382 19.33 14.30 6.62
CA SER A 382 20.36 13.35 6.20
C SER A 382 20.02 12.75 4.84
N GLY A 383 20.88 11.89 4.31
CA GLY A 383 20.63 11.19 3.06
C GLY A 383 20.39 12.11 1.85
N ILE A 384 20.91 13.34 1.88
CA ILE A 384 20.69 14.32 0.80
C ILE A 384 21.33 13.84 -0.49
N LEU A 385 20.53 13.73 -1.55
CA LEU A 385 20.99 13.47 -2.90
C LEU A 385 20.55 14.62 -3.81
N GLY A 386 21.52 15.30 -4.41
CA GLY A 386 21.26 16.48 -5.24
C GLY A 386 20.74 17.66 -4.48
N ARG A 387 19.77 18.35 -5.07
CA ARG A 387 19.13 19.56 -4.49
C ARG A 387 17.82 19.21 -3.81
N VAL A 388 17.65 19.69 -2.59
CA VAL A 388 16.42 19.59 -1.80
C VAL A 388 15.94 21.00 -1.43
N ASP A 389 14.77 21.37 -1.89
CA ASP A 389 14.09 22.60 -1.54
C ASP A 389 13.13 22.31 -0.37
N MET A 390 13.33 22.93 0.79
CA MET A 390 12.54 22.70 2.00
C MET A 390 11.88 23.96 2.50
N SER A 391 10.61 23.85 2.85
CA SER A 391 9.83 24.94 3.48
C SER A 391 9.22 24.43 4.78
N ILE A 392 9.31 25.23 5.83
CA ILE A 392 8.71 24.94 7.12
C ILE A 392 7.59 25.91 7.40
N TYR A 393 6.43 25.36 7.73
CA TYR A 393 5.24 26.09 8.13
C TYR A 393 4.92 25.79 9.58
N TRP A 394 4.27 26.71 10.23
CA TRP A 394 3.76 26.55 11.57
C TRP A 394 2.37 27.16 11.73
N ARG A 395 1.64 26.73 12.74
CA ARG A 395 0.41 27.35 13.22
C ARG A 395 0.29 27.21 14.72
N ALA A 396 -0.31 28.21 15.36
CA ALA A 396 -0.53 28.22 16.80
C ALA A 396 -1.98 27.86 17.12
N ASP A 397 -2.19 27.18 18.24
CA ASP A 397 -3.48 26.83 18.81
C ASP A 397 -4.42 26.17 17.80
N GLN A 398 -5.66 26.63 17.69
CA GLN A 398 -6.64 26.08 16.74
C GLN A 398 -6.66 26.83 15.39
N ASN A 399 -5.68 27.70 15.13
CA ASN A 399 -5.65 28.43 13.87
C ASN A 399 -5.54 27.46 12.69
N GLN A 400 -6.41 27.62 11.70
CA GLN A 400 -6.43 26.77 10.52
C GLN A 400 -5.38 27.17 9.49
N LYS A 401 -4.91 28.42 9.49
CA LYS A 401 -3.97 28.94 8.50
C LYS A 401 -2.52 28.58 8.86
N TRP A 402 -1.85 27.93 7.92
CA TRP A 402 -0.42 27.70 7.98
C TRP A 402 0.36 28.98 7.64
N ARG A 403 1.39 29.24 8.39
CA ARG A 403 2.30 30.38 8.20
C ARG A 403 3.67 29.86 7.85
N LEU A 404 4.25 30.36 6.77
CA LEU A 404 5.60 30.04 6.38
C LEU A 404 6.59 30.60 7.42
N ALA A 405 7.43 29.75 7.99
CA ALA A 405 8.54 30.18 8.82
C ALA A 405 9.68 30.65 7.93
N ASP A 406 10.13 29.81 7.03
CA ASP A 406 11.17 30.11 6.05
C ASP A 406 11.26 28.97 5.01
N SER A 407 12.00 29.25 3.92
CA SER A 407 12.34 28.28 2.89
C SER A 407 13.85 28.22 2.71
N MET A 408 14.40 27.02 2.64
CA MET A 408 15.83 26.79 2.49
C MET A 408 16.15 25.73 1.46
N VAL A 409 17.34 25.82 0.91
CA VAL A 409 17.87 24.85 -0.03
C VAL A 409 19.01 24.08 0.63
N PHE A 410 18.94 22.76 0.57
CA PHE A 410 20.03 21.88 0.90
C PHE A 410 20.63 21.34 -0.39
N CYS A 411 21.95 21.35 -0.49
CA CYS A 411 22.65 20.76 -1.63
C CYS A 411 23.74 19.83 -1.11
N ALA A 412 23.81 18.63 -1.63
CA ALA A 412 25.04 17.87 -1.57
C ALA A 412 26.01 18.50 -2.58
N GLN A 413 27.20 18.92 -2.12
CA GLN A 413 28.20 19.45 -3.04
C GLN A 413 28.58 18.39 -4.08
N VAL A 414 28.38 18.75 -5.33
CA VAL A 414 28.79 17.97 -6.50
C VAL A 414 30.10 18.56 -6.96
N ASN A 415 31.16 17.77 -6.94
CA ASN A 415 32.41 18.13 -7.60
C ASN A 415 32.32 17.83 -9.10
N ASP A 416 31.24 18.19 -9.77
CA ASP A 416 31.13 18.10 -11.21
C ASP A 416 31.00 19.51 -11.79
N PRO A 417 32.07 20.02 -12.42
CA PRO A 417 32.04 21.35 -13.01
C PRO A 417 31.15 21.45 -14.24
N GLU A 418 30.70 20.34 -14.83
CA GLU A 418 29.99 20.37 -16.11
C GLU A 418 28.50 20.06 -16.03
N GLY A 419 27.97 19.58 -14.90
CA GLY A 419 26.53 19.56 -14.56
C GLY A 419 25.52 19.06 -15.60
N THR A 420 25.97 18.30 -16.61
CA THR A 420 25.17 18.06 -17.82
C THR A 420 24.55 16.66 -17.90
N THR A 421 24.83 15.75 -16.96
CA THR A 421 24.26 14.40 -17.07
C THR A 421 23.55 13.97 -15.77
N PRO A 422 22.29 13.51 -15.87
CA PRO A 422 21.52 12.99 -14.74
C PRO A 422 22.20 11.81 -14.03
N HIS A 423 23.12 11.13 -14.69
CA HIS A 423 23.86 9.98 -14.16
C HIS A 423 24.92 10.34 -13.12
N VAL A 424 25.33 11.59 -13.05
CA VAL A 424 26.34 12.06 -12.10
C VAL A 424 25.85 11.97 -10.66
N PHE A 425 24.54 12.06 -10.43
CA PHE A 425 23.97 11.96 -9.10
C PHE A 425 24.14 10.57 -8.44
N ARG A 426 24.36 9.51 -9.22
CA ARG A 426 24.59 8.15 -8.70
C ARG A 426 25.93 7.98 -7.99
N ASN A 427 26.94 8.74 -8.38
CA ASN A 427 28.30 8.64 -7.85
C ASN A 427 28.61 9.71 -6.79
N LEU A 428 27.63 10.51 -6.39
CA LEU A 428 27.78 11.48 -5.33
C LEU A 428 27.98 10.80 -3.98
N VAL A 429 29.23 10.46 -3.69
CA VAL A 429 29.68 10.31 -2.32
C VAL A 429 29.65 11.71 -1.72
N ALA A 430 28.48 12.17 -1.35
CA ALA A 430 28.32 13.47 -0.76
C ALA A 430 29.15 13.54 0.53
N GLN A 431 30.15 14.39 0.55
CA GLN A 431 30.99 14.62 1.74
C GLN A 431 30.15 15.15 2.92
N HIS A 432 28.94 15.67 2.67
CA HIS A 432 28.02 16.17 3.68
C HIS A 432 26.59 15.67 3.45
N ARG A 433 26.36 14.38 3.71
CA ARG A 433 25.02 13.78 3.65
C ARG A 433 24.07 14.25 4.74
N SER A 434 24.60 14.86 5.80
CA SER A 434 23.80 15.37 6.93
C SER A 434 24.05 16.86 7.09
N GLN A 435 22.98 17.64 7.17
CA GLN A 435 23.04 19.08 7.37
C GLN A 435 22.01 19.50 8.43
N VAL A 436 22.35 20.55 9.15
CA VAL A 436 21.43 21.21 10.08
C VAL A 436 21.20 22.64 9.59
N LYS A 437 19.95 23.02 9.47
CA LYS A 437 19.56 24.39 9.13
C LYS A 437 18.66 24.96 10.22
N THR A 438 18.91 26.20 10.56
CA THR A 438 18.15 26.94 11.57
C THR A 438 17.25 27.95 10.88
N PHE A 439 15.96 27.83 11.14
CA PHE A 439 14.94 28.76 10.70
C PHE A 439 14.60 29.68 11.87
N THR A 440 15.04 30.92 11.80
CA THR A 440 14.79 31.90 12.85
C THR A 440 13.52 32.68 12.50
N LEU A 441 12.55 32.64 13.40
CA LEU A 441 11.34 33.41 13.28
C LEU A 441 11.62 34.85 13.74
N ALA A 442 12.14 35.65 12.84
CA ALA A 442 12.28 37.08 13.11
C ALA A 442 10.88 37.67 13.23
N PRO A 443 10.57 38.41 14.31
CA PRO A 443 9.34 39.17 14.38
C PRO A 443 9.40 40.23 13.26
N SER A 444 8.45 40.15 12.31
CA SER A 444 8.28 41.24 11.35
C SER A 444 8.04 42.50 12.12
N ARG A 445 8.85 43.57 11.90
CA ARG A 445 8.72 44.85 12.58
C ARG A 445 7.31 45.44 12.44
N ASP A 446 6.64 45.17 11.34
CA ASP A 446 5.31 45.70 11.04
C ASP A 446 4.17 44.95 11.73
N LEU A 447 4.42 43.70 12.18
CA LEU A 447 3.43 42.85 12.85
C LEU A 447 3.53 42.88 14.39
N ILE A 448 4.58 43.48 14.95
CA ILE A 448 4.82 43.49 16.41
C ILE A 448 3.73 44.28 17.15
N SER A 449 3.10 45.28 16.52
CA SER A 449 2.22 46.20 17.21
C SER A 449 0.78 45.68 17.40
N LYS A 450 0.29 44.73 16.63
CA LYS A 450 -1.11 44.27 16.71
C LYS A 450 -1.33 42.74 16.80
N TYR A 451 -0.45 41.95 16.22
CA TYR A 451 -0.66 40.46 16.16
C TYR A 451 0.65 39.74 16.38
N ALA A 452 0.92 39.32 17.61
CA ALA A 452 2.05 38.45 17.93
C ALA A 452 1.76 37.05 17.41
N THR A 453 1.94 36.87 16.12
CA THR A 453 1.51 35.65 15.37
C THR A 453 2.27 34.40 15.74
N HIS A 454 3.42 34.52 16.38
CA HIS A 454 4.29 33.43 16.83
C HIS A 454 4.13 33.11 18.32
N ILE A 455 3.02 33.54 18.93
CA ILE A 455 2.65 33.30 20.32
C ILE A 455 1.44 32.39 20.34
N GLY A 456 1.47 31.35 21.18
CA GLY A 456 0.38 30.41 21.37
C GLY A 456 0.61 29.50 22.56
N PHE A 457 -0.39 28.71 22.92
CA PHE A 457 -0.29 27.66 23.93
C PHE A 457 0.31 26.38 23.35
N GLU A 458 -0.05 26.07 22.09
CA GLU A 458 0.38 24.90 21.35
C GLU A 458 0.80 25.29 19.95
N PHE A 459 1.74 24.57 19.39
CA PHE A 459 2.21 24.77 18.03
C PHE A 459 2.17 23.47 17.26
N GLN A 460 1.84 23.59 15.98
CA GLN A 460 1.90 22.49 15.01
C GLN A 460 2.80 22.92 13.86
N PHE A 461 3.57 21.98 13.32
CA PHE A 461 4.52 22.23 12.24
C PHE A 461 4.16 21.39 11.04
N ARG A 462 4.33 21.97 9.85
CA ARG A 462 4.29 21.29 8.56
C ARG A 462 5.62 21.51 7.87
N VAL A 463 6.27 20.43 7.48
CA VAL A 463 7.52 20.48 6.71
C VAL A 463 7.21 19.95 5.33
N VAL A 464 7.55 20.71 4.31
CA VAL A 464 7.37 20.36 2.90
C VAL A 464 8.73 20.40 2.24
N TRP A 465 9.10 19.37 1.52
CA TRP A 465 10.36 19.37 0.77
C TRP A 465 10.19 18.71 -0.60
N THR A 466 11.01 19.15 -1.54
CA THR A 466 11.08 18.62 -2.90
C THR A 466 12.49 18.14 -3.17
N GLY A 467 12.65 16.88 -3.53
CA GLY A 467 13.93 16.21 -3.72
C GLY A 467 14.17 15.10 -2.72
N HIS A 468 15.29 14.40 -2.83
CA HIS A 468 15.60 13.23 -2.01
C HIS A 468 16.37 13.59 -0.75
N CYS A 469 15.76 13.39 0.40
CA CYS A 469 16.41 13.47 1.71
C CYS A 469 15.59 12.74 2.77
N GLU A 470 16.22 12.50 3.90
CA GLU A 470 15.63 12.00 5.11
C GLU A 470 15.59 13.12 6.17
N VAL A 471 14.40 13.50 6.62
CA VAL A 471 14.24 14.45 7.73
C VAL A 471 14.32 13.69 9.05
N THR A 472 15.48 13.71 9.69
CA THR A 472 15.74 12.89 10.87
C THR A 472 15.20 13.54 12.15
N ARG A 473 15.16 14.86 12.20
CA ARG A 473 14.74 15.57 13.42
C ARG A 473 14.31 17.00 13.11
N ILE A 474 13.25 17.44 13.79
CA ILE A 474 12.85 18.85 13.88
C ILE A 474 12.87 19.26 15.35
N VAL A 475 13.57 20.32 15.67
CA VAL A 475 13.63 20.89 17.01
C VAL A 475 13.06 22.30 16.98
N ALA A 476 11.97 22.51 17.68
CA ALA A 476 11.39 23.84 17.84
C ALA A 476 11.76 24.41 19.22
N HIS A 477 12.17 25.67 19.23
CA HIS A 477 12.54 26.39 20.42
C HIS A 477 11.46 27.44 20.71
N ALA A 478 10.91 27.37 21.91
CA ALA A 478 9.89 28.31 22.36
C ALA A 478 10.19 28.76 23.80
N SER A 479 10.07 30.07 24.08
CA SER A 479 10.20 30.62 25.40
C SER A 479 8.83 30.85 26.05
N PRO A 480 8.66 30.58 27.32
CA PRO A 480 7.46 30.95 28.04
C PRO A 480 7.33 32.48 28.08
N LEU A 481 6.13 32.97 27.94
CA LEU A 481 5.84 34.40 28.12
C LEU A 481 5.44 34.67 29.58
N ASP A 482 5.97 35.69 30.14
CA ASP A 482 5.56 36.13 31.48
C ASP A 482 4.12 36.70 31.38
N GLU A 483 3.19 36.09 32.07
CA GLU A 483 1.77 36.49 32.06
C GLU A 483 1.53 37.90 32.55
N SER A 484 2.46 38.43 33.35
CA SER A 484 2.38 39.82 33.86
C SER A 484 2.38 40.88 32.75
N VAL A 485 2.95 40.57 31.60
CA VAL A 485 3.02 41.50 30.44
C VAL A 485 1.70 41.56 29.67
N TYR A 486 0.86 40.53 29.80
CA TYR A 486 -0.37 40.35 28.98
C TYR A 486 -1.66 40.45 29.78
N ALA A 487 -1.61 40.51 31.11
CA ALA A 487 -2.79 40.55 31.97
C ALA A 487 -3.69 41.79 31.71
N HIS A 488 -3.22 42.78 30.99
CA HIS A 488 -4.00 43.97 30.64
C HIS A 488 -4.49 44.04 29.19
N ARG A 489 -4.24 43.04 28.36
CA ARG A 489 -4.82 42.99 27.02
C ARG A 489 -6.00 42.05 27.01
N VAL A 490 -7.17 42.56 27.28
CA VAL A 490 -8.43 41.92 26.95
C VAL A 490 -8.46 41.78 25.43
N TRP A 491 -8.49 40.55 24.92
CA TRP A 491 -8.74 40.31 23.52
C TRP A 491 -10.20 40.61 23.24
N ASP A 492 -10.42 41.71 22.59
CA ASP A 492 -11.72 42.00 22.01
C ASP A 492 -11.74 41.36 20.60
N ASP A 493 -12.39 40.23 20.44
CA ASP A 493 -12.53 39.55 19.16
C ASP A 493 -13.31 40.41 18.13
N SER A 494 -13.97 41.47 18.57
CA SER A 494 -14.67 42.39 17.68
C SER A 494 -13.74 43.27 16.85
N CYS A 495 -12.43 43.26 17.14
CA CYS A 495 -11.43 44.08 16.45
C CYS A 495 -10.59 43.36 15.41
N VAL A 496 -10.90 42.10 15.06
CA VAL A 496 -10.23 41.39 13.98
C VAL A 496 -10.83 41.87 12.64
N PRO A 497 -10.11 42.62 11.81
CA PRO A 497 -10.63 42.97 10.49
C PRO A 497 -10.94 41.71 9.69
N GLU A 498 -12.12 41.64 9.10
CA GLU A 498 -12.56 40.50 8.25
C GLU A 498 -11.63 40.26 7.06
N ASP A 499 -10.79 41.24 6.72
CA ASP A 499 -9.87 41.21 5.57
C ASP A 499 -8.55 40.47 5.82
N VAL A 500 -8.33 39.90 6.99
CA VAL A 500 -7.11 39.07 7.31
C VAL A 500 -7.42 37.58 7.23
N THR A 501 -8.43 37.21 6.43
CA THR A 501 -8.72 35.79 6.16
C THR A 501 -7.99 35.28 4.92
#